data_58d5839bcc19d9082b569c61f9810bcd
#
_entry.id   58d5839bcc19d9082b569c61f9810bcd
#
_cell.length_a   1.000
_cell.length_b   1.000
_cell.length_c   1.000
_cell.angle_alpha   90.00
_cell.angle_beta   90.00
_cell.angle_gamma   90.00
#
_symmetry.space_group_name_H-M   'P 1'
#
loop_
_entity.id
_entity.type
_entity.pdbx_description
1 polymer ?
#
loop_
_entity_poly.entity_id
_entity_poly.type
_entity_poly.pdbx_seq_one_letter_code
_entity_poly.pdbx_strand_id
1 'polypeptide(L)'
;MDKSKNTVAIPHEYVEFPKPIETSFVKIENVHTPKEGKFALLDLRVFGFGYSDKPEIVKELSVKRNKDDERYASLSWNKESDADGYLVRFGYQPDFLNQCIQVKDKETTDLQLHILTKGVQYHYRVDSYNDSGITEGIVISE
;
A
#
# COMPACT_ATOMS: atom_id res chain seq x y z
N MET A 1 15.64 10.52 -19.73
CA MET A 1 16.81 9.64 -19.98
C MET A 1 16.73 9.13 -21.40
N ASP A 2 17.80 9.18 -22.16
CA ASP A 2 17.86 8.68 -23.53
C ASP A 2 18.69 7.38 -23.57
N LYS A 3 18.09 6.30 -24.02
CA LYS A 3 18.70 4.99 -24.24
C LYS A 3 18.57 4.52 -25.68
N SER A 4 18.35 5.44 -26.61
CA SER A 4 18.14 5.16 -28.04
C SER A 4 19.31 4.42 -28.69
N LYS A 5 20.51 4.48 -28.09
CA LYS A 5 21.72 3.76 -28.57
C LYS A 5 21.82 2.31 -28.05
N ASN A 6 20.94 1.91 -27.14
CA ASN A 6 20.94 0.52 -26.67
C ASN A 6 20.25 -0.37 -27.70
N THR A 7 21.00 -1.26 -28.31
CA THR A 7 20.51 -2.22 -29.31
C THR A 7 20.38 -3.64 -28.77
N VAL A 8 20.66 -3.83 -27.48
CA VAL A 8 20.58 -5.13 -26.82
C VAL A 8 19.18 -5.28 -26.20
N ALA A 9 18.53 -6.42 -26.43
CA ALA A 9 17.27 -6.73 -25.78
C ALA A 9 17.48 -6.92 -24.27
N ILE A 10 16.79 -6.12 -23.46
CA ILE A 10 16.86 -6.17 -22.01
C ILE A 10 15.46 -6.54 -21.50
N PRO A 11 15.30 -7.67 -20.78
CA PRO A 11 14.00 -8.09 -20.28
C PRO A 11 13.48 -7.22 -19.13
N HIS A 12 14.41 -6.61 -18.36
CA HIS A 12 14.10 -5.72 -17.25
C HIS A 12 15.00 -4.51 -17.28
N GLU A 13 14.46 -3.36 -17.02
CA GLU A 13 15.21 -2.10 -16.93
C GLU A 13 14.83 -1.40 -15.62
N TYR A 14 15.81 -0.99 -14.85
CA TYR A 14 15.68 -0.12 -13.70
C TYR A 14 16.37 1.20 -13.97
N VAL A 15 15.64 2.28 -13.81
CA VAL A 15 16.13 3.65 -14.01
C VAL A 15 16.03 4.40 -12.71
N GLU A 16 17.17 4.80 -12.17
CA GLU A 16 17.26 5.66 -10.99
C GLU A 16 17.78 7.04 -11.40
N PHE A 17 17.09 8.07 -10.89
CA PHE A 17 17.55 9.44 -11.07
C PHE A 17 18.42 9.86 -9.88
N PRO A 18 19.55 10.55 -10.10
CA PRO A 18 20.45 10.97 -9.01
C PRO A 18 19.79 11.98 -8.06
N LYS A 19 18.70 12.58 -8.48
CA LYS A 19 17.82 13.44 -7.66
C LYS A 19 16.38 13.18 -8.06
N PRO A 20 15.42 13.32 -7.13
CA PRO A 20 14.00 13.30 -7.46
C PRO A 20 13.66 14.31 -8.56
N ILE A 21 12.80 13.91 -9.48
CA ILE A 21 12.30 14.77 -10.56
C ILE A 21 10.83 15.02 -10.28
N GLU A 22 10.46 16.28 -10.17
CA GLU A 22 9.07 16.70 -10.10
C GLU A 22 8.42 16.57 -11.47
N THR A 23 7.34 15.80 -11.55
CA THR A 23 6.63 15.58 -12.81
C THR A 23 5.19 15.15 -12.56
N SER A 24 4.30 15.52 -13.48
CA SER A 24 2.90 15.09 -13.46
C SER A 24 2.65 13.83 -14.29
N PHE A 25 3.59 13.45 -15.16
CA PHE A 25 3.44 12.25 -15.99
C PHE A 25 4.81 11.71 -16.45
N VAL A 26 4.81 10.43 -16.77
CA VAL A 26 5.96 9.73 -17.36
C VAL A 26 5.60 9.29 -18.77
N LYS A 27 6.48 9.56 -19.73
CA LYS A 27 6.34 9.13 -21.12
C LYS A 27 7.46 8.16 -21.48
N ILE A 28 7.10 7.04 -22.07
CA ILE A 28 8.05 6.08 -22.64
C ILE A 28 7.87 6.10 -24.15
N GLU A 29 8.96 6.33 -24.87
CA GLU A 29 8.97 6.29 -26.34
C GLU A 29 9.91 5.19 -26.81
N ASN A 30 9.42 4.36 -27.71
CA ASN A 30 10.26 3.41 -28.40
C ASN A 30 10.89 4.08 -29.63
N VAL A 31 12.22 4.09 -29.68
CA VAL A 31 12.97 4.66 -30.80
C VAL A 31 13.46 3.57 -31.75
N HIS A 32 13.77 2.38 -31.23
CA HIS A 32 14.28 1.27 -32.01
C HIS A 32 13.84 -0.06 -31.41
N THR A 33 13.43 -0.98 -32.26
CA THR A 33 13.14 -2.36 -31.89
C THR A 33 13.99 -3.29 -32.75
N PRO A 34 14.85 -4.14 -32.15
CA PRO A 34 15.69 -5.07 -32.89
C PRO A 34 14.87 -6.01 -33.79
N LYS A 35 15.37 -6.31 -34.98
CA LYS A 35 14.80 -7.30 -35.92
C LYS A 35 13.33 -7.07 -36.28
N GLU A 36 12.94 -5.82 -36.47
CA GLU A 36 11.55 -5.44 -36.80
C GLU A 36 10.49 -5.98 -35.82
N GLY A 37 10.91 -6.25 -34.60
CA GLY A 37 10.02 -6.70 -33.53
C GLY A 37 8.98 -5.65 -33.15
N LYS A 38 7.99 -6.05 -32.36
CA LYS A 38 7.02 -5.12 -31.78
C LYS A 38 7.51 -4.67 -30.40
N PHE A 39 7.35 -3.38 -30.14
CA PHE A 39 7.53 -2.88 -28.76
C PHE A 39 6.39 -3.37 -27.89
N ALA A 40 6.72 -3.94 -26.76
CA ALA A 40 5.76 -4.31 -25.73
C ALA A 40 6.30 -3.91 -24.36
N LEU A 41 5.43 -3.35 -23.55
CA LEU A 41 5.68 -3.05 -22.14
C LEU A 41 4.74 -3.90 -21.31
N LEU A 42 5.26 -4.84 -20.54
CA LEU A 42 4.47 -5.77 -19.73
C LEU A 42 4.09 -5.15 -18.39
N ASP A 43 4.99 -4.38 -17.79
CA ASP A 43 4.79 -3.71 -16.50
C ASP A 43 5.60 -2.42 -16.45
N LEU A 44 5.02 -1.39 -15.88
CA LEU A 44 5.70 -0.12 -15.58
C LEU A 44 5.42 0.23 -14.12
N ARG A 45 6.49 0.38 -13.37
CA ARG A 45 6.42 0.86 -11.98
C ARG A 45 7.15 2.18 -11.87
N VAL A 46 6.50 3.16 -11.30
CA VAL A 46 7.06 4.47 -10.99
C VAL A 46 7.06 4.62 -9.48
N PHE A 47 8.23 4.94 -8.92
CA PHE A 47 8.40 5.15 -7.50
C PHE A 47 8.68 6.63 -7.24
N GLY A 48 8.02 7.18 -6.23
CA GLY A 48 8.16 8.59 -5.88
C GLY A 48 7.35 8.92 -4.63
N PHE A 49 7.31 10.22 -4.32
CA PHE A 49 6.53 10.78 -3.22
C PHE A 49 5.62 11.87 -3.76
N GLY A 50 4.40 11.96 -3.22
CA GLY A 50 3.52 13.10 -3.47
C GLY A 50 3.97 14.34 -2.71
N TYR A 51 3.41 15.50 -3.07
CA TYR A 51 3.71 16.79 -2.43
C TYR A 51 2.62 17.24 -1.46
N SER A 52 1.55 16.46 -1.30
CA SER A 52 0.55 16.71 -0.28
C SER A 52 1.06 16.32 1.10
N ASP A 53 0.40 16.78 2.14
CA ASP A 53 0.63 16.27 3.48
C ASP A 53 0.23 14.78 3.55
N LYS A 54 0.85 14.06 4.48
CA LYS A 54 0.41 12.70 4.81
C LYS A 54 -1.00 12.76 5.38
N PRO A 55 -1.81 11.69 5.22
CA PRO A 55 -3.15 11.69 5.79
C PRO A 55 -3.13 11.77 7.31
N GLU A 56 -4.22 12.25 7.88
CA GLU A 56 -4.41 12.27 9.33
C GLU A 56 -4.42 10.86 9.91
N ILE A 57 -4.11 10.77 11.20
CA ILE A 57 -4.13 9.52 11.93
C ILE A 57 -5.55 8.98 12.05
N VAL A 58 -5.74 7.69 11.78
CA VAL A 58 -7.03 7.03 12.01
C VAL A 58 -7.37 7.04 13.50
N LYS A 59 -8.52 7.61 13.81
CA LYS A 59 -9.09 7.68 15.16
C LYS A 59 -10.18 6.61 15.31
N GLU A 60 -10.47 6.23 16.53
CA GLU A 60 -11.63 5.39 16.89
C GLU A 60 -11.67 4.00 16.20
N LEU A 61 -10.52 3.33 16.09
CA LEU A 61 -10.53 1.92 15.72
C LEU A 61 -11.30 1.10 16.77
N SER A 62 -12.31 0.38 16.32
CA SER A 62 -13.10 -0.58 17.12
C SER A 62 -12.88 -1.98 16.57
N VAL A 63 -12.63 -2.92 17.47
CA VAL A 63 -12.51 -4.35 17.14
C VAL A 63 -13.49 -5.15 17.96
N LYS A 64 -14.22 -6.04 17.32
CA LYS A 64 -15.14 -6.98 17.97
C LYS A 64 -14.82 -8.40 17.53
N ARG A 65 -14.24 -9.18 18.45
CA ARG A 65 -14.03 -10.61 18.24
C ARG A 65 -15.36 -11.35 18.30
N ASN A 66 -15.57 -12.31 17.40
CA ASN A 66 -16.75 -13.15 17.44
C ASN A 66 -16.65 -14.15 18.61
N LYS A 67 -17.68 -14.16 19.48
CA LYS A 67 -17.68 -15.04 20.68
C LYS A 67 -17.95 -16.50 20.38
N ASP A 68 -18.67 -16.78 19.29
CA ASP A 68 -19.02 -18.15 18.90
C ASP A 68 -17.88 -18.79 18.08
N ASP A 69 -17.18 -17.98 17.31
CA ASP A 69 -15.99 -18.41 16.58
C ASP A 69 -14.91 -17.35 16.60
N GLU A 70 -13.95 -17.50 17.50
CA GLU A 70 -12.84 -16.55 17.70
C GLU A 70 -11.89 -16.41 16.50
N ARG A 71 -12.06 -17.17 15.42
CA ARG A 71 -11.31 -16.96 14.18
C ARG A 71 -11.77 -15.73 13.41
N TYR A 72 -12.90 -15.15 13.80
CA TYR A 72 -13.52 -13.99 13.15
C TYR A 72 -13.44 -12.77 14.04
N ALA A 73 -13.16 -11.63 13.42
CA ALA A 73 -13.27 -10.33 14.05
C ALA A 73 -13.79 -9.29 13.07
N SER A 74 -14.61 -8.38 13.57
CA SER A 74 -15.08 -7.20 12.83
C SER A 74 -14.31 -5.98 13.29
N LEU A 75 -13.70 -5.27 12.35
CA LEU A 75 -13.01 -4.02 12.59
C LEU A 75 -13.82 -2.89 11.97
N SER A 76 -13.84 -1.74 12.62
CA SER A 76 -14.37 -0.50 12.05
C SER A 76 -13.57 0.69 12.54
N TRP A 77 -13.43 1.73 11.70
CA TRP A 77 -12.67 2.94 11.99
C TRP A 77 -13.31 4.17 11.33
N ASN A 78 -12.87 5.35 11.72
CA ASN A 78 -13.34 6.58 11.09
C ASN A 78 -12.59 6.82 9.78
N LYS A 79 -13.34 7.32 8.78
CA LYS A 79 -12.79 7.75 7.51
C LYS A 79 -11.92 8.99 7.70
N GLU A 80 -10.76 8.99 7.05
CA GLU A 80 -9.88 10.15 6.96
C GLU A 80 -9.97 10.77 5.54
N SER A 81 -10.20 12.09 5.48
CA SER A 81 -10.51 12.78 4.23
C SER A 81 -9.38 12.72 3.21
N ASP A 82 -8.13 12.74 3.69
CA ASP A 82 -6.93 12.87 2.88
C ASP A 82 -6.24 11.51 2.64
N ALA A 83 -6.90 10.43 3.04
CA ALA A 83 -6.43 9.07 2.76
C ALA A 83 -6.90 8.59 1.39
N ASP A 84 -6.05 7.86 0.70
CA ASP A 84 -6.39 7.09 -0.51
C ASP A 84 -6.78 5.64 -0.16
N GLY A 85 -6.45 5.21 1.04
CA GLY A 85 -6.80 3.91 1.58
C GLY A 85 -6.17 3.65 2.95
N TYR A 86 -6.25 2.38 3.38
CA TYR A 86 -5.84 1.97 4.73
C TYR A 86 -5.02 0.70 4.71
N LEU A 87 -4.13 0.56 5.72
CA LEU A 87 -3.38 -0.66 6.01
C LEU A 87 -3.84 -1.19 7.37
N VAL A 88 -4.60 -2.26 7.37
CA VAL A 88 -5.01 -2.95 8.59
C VAL A 88 -3.91 -3.91 9.01
N ARG A 89 -3.25 -3.59 10.13
CA ARG A 89 -2.17 -4.38 10.68
C ARG A 89 -2.62 -5.09 11.94
N PHE A 90 -2.16 -6.32 12.13
CA PHE A 90 -2.47 -7.08 13.33
C PHE A 90 -1.37 -8.12 13.62
N GLY A 91 -1.30 -8.55 14.87
CA GLY A 91 -0.28 -9.49 15.32
C GLY A 91 -0.46 -9.87 16.80
N TYR A 92 0.44 -10.69 17.30
CA TYR A 92 0.40 -11.21 18.68
C TYR A 92 1.09 -10.28 19.68
N GLN A 93 1.81 -9.28 19.24
CA GLN A 93 2.55 -8.34 20.09
C GLN A 93 2.27 -6.91 19.62
N PRO A 94 2.11 -5.95 20.53
CA PRO A 94 1.74 -4.59 20.16
C PRO A 94 2.82 -3.85 19.33
N ASP A 95 4.08 -4.22 19.51
CA ASP A 95 5.24 -3.69 18.82
C ASP A 95 5.63 -4.51 17.57
N PHE A 96 4.93 -5.62 17.30
CA PHE A 96 5.19 -6.49 16.15
C PHE A 96 3.90 -6.97 15.47
N LEU A 97 3.29 -6.07 14.69
CA LEU A 97 2.11 -6.35 13.88
C LEU A 97 2.53 -6.88 12.50
N ASN A 98 2.83 -8.16 12.42
CA ASN A 98 3.46 -8.81 11.27
C ASN A 98 2.50 -9.19 10.15
N GLN A 99 1.19 -9.00 10.33
CA GLN A 99 0.18 -9.24 9.31
C GLN A 99 -0.39 -7.90 8.83
N CYS A 100 -0.66 -7.79 7.52
CA CYS A 100 -1.14 -6.57 6.92
C CYS A 100 -2.14 -6.88 5.80
N ILE A 101 -3.29 -6.20 5.83
CA ILE A 101 -4.28 -6.21 4.75
C ILE A 101 -4.41 -4.80 4.22
N GLN A 102 -4.24 -4.62 2.91
CA GLN A 102 -4.44 -3.33 2.26
C GLN A 102 -5.91 -3.16 1.85
N VAL A 103 -6.52 -2.07 2.29
CA VAL A 103 -7.83 -1.59 1.86
C VAL A 103 -7.59 -0.41 0.91
N LYS A 104 -7.81 -0.64 -0.39
CA LYS A 104 -7.52 0.36 -1.45
C LYS A 104 -8.63 1.38 -1.64
N ASP A 105 -9.83 1.08 -1.17
CA ASP A 105 -10.96 1.97 -1.27
C ASP A 105 -11.04 2.83 0.00
N LYS A 106 -10.83 4.12 -0.16
CA LYS A 106 -10.90 5.11 0.94
C LYS A 106 -12.28 5.24 1.59
N GLU A 107 -13.33 4.80 0.90
CA GLU A 107 -14.68 4.81 1.45
C GLU A 107 -14.95 3.60 2.35
N THR A 108 -14.15 2.54 2.22
CA THR A 108 -14.26 1.35 3.06
C THR A 108 -13.65 1.62 4.43
N THR A 109 -14.46 1.60 5.47
CA THR A 109 -14.09 1.85 6.87
C THR A 109 -14.38 0.69 7.80
N ASP A 110 -14.61 -0.48 7.24
CA ASP A 110 -14.79 -1.73 7.98
C ASP A 110 -14.10 -2.90 7.29
N LEU A 111 -13.78 -3.92 8.07
CA LEU A 111 -13.14 -5.14 7.58
C LEU A 111 -13.55 -6.33 8.44
N GLN A 112 -13.86 -7.44 7.79
CA GLN A 112 -14.07 -8.73 8.46
C GLN A 112 -12.80 -9.58 8.34
N LEU A 113 -12.22 -9.96 9.46
CA LEU A 113 -11.13 -10.93 9.52
C LEU A 113 -11.68 -12.33 9.76
N HIS A 114 -11.15 -13.32 9.02
CA HIS A 114 -11.55 -14.73 9.11
C HIS A 114 -10.36 -15.67 9.34
N ILE A 115 -9.24 -15.12 9.84
CA ILE A 115 -7.94 -15.78 9.83
C ILE A 115 -7.25 -15.81 11.20
N LEU A 116 -7.97 -15.45 12.25
CA LEU A 116 -7.40 -15.38 13.59
C LEU A 116 -7.29 -16.76 14.22
N THR A 117 -6.39 -16.92 15.19
CA THR A 117 -6.19 -18.15 15.94
C THR A 117 -7.03 -18.10 17.22
N LYS A 118 -7.77 -19.19 17.49
CA LYS A 118 -8.57 -19.31 18.72
C LYS A 118 -7.68 -19.29 19.98
N GLY A 119 -8.17 -18.62 21.03
CA GLY A 119 -7.49 -18.54 22.30
C GLY A 119 -6.23 -17.67 22.30
N VAL A 120 -5.99 -16.91 21.24
CA VAL A 120 -4.84 -16.02 21.12
C VAL A 120 -5.32 -14.58 21.07
N GLN A 121 -4.77 -13.75 21.95
CA GLN A 121 -4.99 -12.30 21.93
C GLN A 121 -4.26 -11.67 20.76
N TYR A 122 -4.91 -10.72 20.10
CA TYR A 122 -4.35 -9.94 19.02
C TYR A 122 -4.31 -8.46 19.35
N HIS A 123 -3.36 -7.79 18.71
CA HIS A 123 -3.23 -6.33 18.68
C HIS A 123 -3.49 -5.86 17.25
N TYR A 124 -4.13 -4.71 17.12
CA TYR A 124 -4.58 -4.18 15.82
C TYR A 124 -4.21 -2.72 15.70
N ARG A 125 -3.94 -2.30 14.46
CA ARG A 125 -3.71 -0.92 14.08
C ARG A 125 -4.22 -0.68 12.67
N VAL A 126 -4.82 0.45 12.42
CA VAL A 126 -5.17 0.89 11.07
C VAL A 126 -4.37 2.13 10.75
N ASP A 127 -3.52 2.02 9.74
CA ASP A 127 -2.72 3.12 9.20
C ASP A 127 -3.45 3.70 7.99
N SER A 128 -3.51 5.02 7.87
CA SER A 128 -3.95 5.70 6.65
C SER A 128 -2.79 5.92 5.69
N TYR A 129 -3.03 5.92 4.40
CA TYR A 129 -2.00 6.24 3.42
C TYR A 129 -2.53 7.07 2.25
N ASN A 130 -1.65 7.85 1.67
CA ASN A 130 -1.83 8.56 0.41
C ASN A 130 -0.50 8.56 -0.38
N ASP A 131 -0.44 9.29 -1.50
CA ASP A 131 0.77 9.41 -2.32
C ASP A 131 1.96 10.04 -1.58
N SER A 132 1.73 10.78 -0.49
CA SER A 132 2.79 11.42 0.31
C SER A 132 3.32 10.53 1.43
N GLY A 133 2.65 9.43 1.74
CA GLY A 133 3.14 8.44 2.69
C GLY A 133 2.07 7.81 3.56
N ILE A 134 2.54 7.18 4.63
CA ILE A 134 1.72 6.46 5.59
C ILE A 134 1.74 7.21 6.91
N THR A 135 0.57 7.33 7.55
CA THR A 135 0.42 7.77 8.94
C THR A 135 -0.01 6.58 9.79
N GLU A 136 0.82 6.23 10.74
CA GLU A 136 0.56 5.10 11.63
C GLU A 136 -0.56 5.42 12.62
N GLY A 137 -1.51 4.50 12.76
CA GLY A 137 -2.61 4.59 13.70
C GLY A 137 -2.21 4.24 15.14
N ILE A 138 -3.20 4.14 16.01
CA ILE A 138 -3.02 3.73 17.40
C ILE A 138 -3.20 2.23 17.51
N VAL A 139 -2.29 1.56 18.23
CA VAL A 139 -2.41 0.13 18.52
C VAL A 139 -3.45 -0.08 19.60
N ILE A 140 -4.41 -0.95 19.35
CA ILE A 140 -5.37 -1.41 20.35
C ILE A 140 -5.32 -2.92 20.53
N SER A 141 -5.75 -3.39 21.68
CA SER A 141 -5.87 -4.82 22.02
C SER A 141 -7.35 -5.18 22.18
N GLU A 142 -7.71 -6.38 21.80
CA GLU A 142 -9.05 -6.93 22.07
C GLU A 142 -9.18 -7.52 23.47
#